data_e76804e6ff877324ba30d3a1f302b05a
#
_entry.id   e76804e6ff877324ba30d3a1f302b05a
#
_cell.length_a   1.000
_cell.length_b   1.000
_cell.length_c   1.000
_cell.angle_alpha   90.00
_cell.angle_beta   90.00
_cell.angle_gamma   90.00
#
_symmetry.space_group_name_H-M   'P 1'
#
loop_
_entity.id
_entity.type
_entity.pdbx_description
1 polymer ?
#
loop_
_entity_poly.entity_id
_entity_poly.type
_entity_poly.pdbx_seq_one_letter_code
_entity_poly.pdbx_strand_id
1 'polypeptide(L)'
;IARRHDVKIVQHEYINSAKQKNWIIPQATNNWVMIIDADEKPEEALKEEVTKFLATVENEVDLAYIPRKNLFWGEFMGKASAYPDYQSRLFRRDKGRYQDKEVHAQVEVSGQKVYLKHALVHDDFTDISSWWLRNNRYYRYELDECIKKRQKWGMKLQIVKPIYVFCLIYFRRGGCLHGFRGLFVAMQW
;
A
#
# COMPACT_ATOMS: atom_id res chain seq x y z
N ILE A 1 -9.59 -14.86 -14.53
CA ILE A 1 -9.24 -15.66 -13.32
C ILE A 1 -10.46 -15.77 -12.43
N ALA A 2 -11.04 -14.69 -11.91
CA ALA A 2 -12.14 -14.72 -10.93
C ALA A 2 -13.34 -15.58 -11.36
N ARG A 3 -13.73 -15.57 -12.65
CA ARG A 3 -14.81 -16.41 -13.21
C ARG A 3 -14.60 -17.92 -13.11
N ARG A 4 -13.37 -18.35 -12.79
CA ARG A 4 -13.02 -19.78 -12.63
C ARG A 4 -13.13 -20.27 -11.18
N HIS A 5 -13.46 -19.37 -10.28
CA HIS A 5 -13.62 -19.65 -8.85
C HIS A 5 -15.04 -19.30 -8.43
N ASP A 6 -15.53 -19.95 -7.39
CA ASP A 6 -16.84 -19.66 -6.80
C ASP A 6 -16.76 -18.38 -5.97
N VAL A 7 -16.77 -17.24 -6.66
CA VAL A 7 -16.67 -15.90 -6.05
C VAL A 7 -17.73 -14.97 -6.60
N LYS A 8 -18.28 -14.12 -5.76
CA LYS A 8 -19.19 -13.06 -6.16
C LYS A 8 -18.44 -11.99 -6.95
N ILE A 9 -18.78 -11.81 -8.22
CA ILE A 9 -18.24 -10.76 -9.08
C ILE A 9 -19.22 -9.61 -9.12
N VAL A 10 -18.75 -8.40 -8.82
CA VAL A 10 -19.55 -7.16 -8.91
C VAL A 10 -18.81 -6.13 -9.75
N GLN A 11 -19.56 -5.29 -10.46
CA GLN A 11 -19.01 -4.23 -11.30
C GLN A 11 -19.59 -2.90 -10.86
N HIS A 12 -18.77 -1.88 -10.86
CA HIS A 12 -19.13 -0.51 -10.52
C HIS A 12 -18.30 0.45 -11.34
N GLU A 13 -18.82 1.62 -11.66
CA GLU A 13 -18.08 2.68 -12.32
C GLU A 13 -16.86 3.08 -11.47
N TYR A 14 -15.68 3.06 -12.09
CA TYR A 14 -14.45 3.41 -11.41
C TYR A 14 -14.25 4.93 -11.39
N ILE A 15 -14.24 5.52 -10.21
CA ILE A 15 -13.90 6.93 -9.99
C ILE A 15 -12.47 7.03 -9.46
N ASN A 16 -12.20 6.44 -8.30
CA ASN A 16 -10.88 6.27 -7.73
C ASN A 16 -10.85 5.03 -6.82
N SER A 17 -9.64 4.64 -6.39
CA SER A 17 -9.44 3.42 -5.60
C SER A 17 -10.19 3.46 -4.25
N ALA A 18 -10.20 4.60 -3.56
CA ALA A 18 -10.86 4.73 -2.27
C ALA A 18 -12.38 4.60 -2.39
N LYS A 19 -12.99 5.29 -3.36
CA LYS A 19 -14.44 5.21 -3.63
C LYS A 19 -14.86 3.81 -4.04
N GLN A 20 -14.07 3.15 -4.90
CA GLN A 20 -14.32 1.77 -5.31
C GLN A 20 -14.29 0.81 -4.11
N LYS A 21 -13.28 0.94 -3.24
CA LYS A 21 -13.16 0.12 -2.02
C LYS A 21 -14.30 0.42 -1.04
N ASN A 22 -14.64 1.68 -0.82
CA ASN A 22 -15.75 2.07 0.06
C ASN A 22 -17.13 1.60 -0.45
N TRP A 23 -17.29 1.48 -1.77
CA TRP A 23 -18.52 0.95 -2.35
C TRP A 23 -18.66 -0.56 -2.15
N ILE A 24 -17.55 -1.32 -2.23
CA ILE A 24 -17.59 -2.79 -2.10
C ILE A 24 -17.66 -3.27 -0.66
N ILE A 25 -17.04 -2.55 0.31
CA ILE A 25 -16.97 -2.96 1.71
C ILE A 25 -18.33 -3.32 2.31
N PRO A 26 -19.40 -2.52 2.17
CA PRO A 26 -20.72 -2.87 2.75
C PRO A 26 -21.36 -4.12 2.15
N GLN A 27 -20.89 -4.59 0.98
CA GLN A 27 -21.44 -5.76 0.30
C GLN A 27 -20.82 -7.08 0.79
N ALA A 28 -19.77 -7.01 1.62
CA ALA A 28 -19.21 -8.17 2.30
C ALA A 28 -20.17 -8.70 3.36
N THR A 29 -20.21 -10.02 3.55
CA THR A 29 -21.13 -10.68 4.50
C THR A 29 -20.56 -10.82 5.91
N ASN A 30 -19.23 -10.94 6.03
CA ASN A 30 -18.55 -11.16 7.29
C ASN A 30 -18.26 -9.85 8.05
N ASN A 31 -18.02 -9.96 9.35
CA ASN A 31 -17.70 -8.81 10.20
C ASN A 31 -16.31 -8.22 9.93
N TRP A 32 -15.38 -9.03 9.45
CA TRP A 32 -14.04 -8.60 9.06
C TRP A 32 -13.89 -8.63 7.55
N VAL A 33 -13.24 -7.62 7.01
CA VAL A 33 -12.95 -7.48 5.58
C VAL A 33 -11.45 -7.37 5.39
N MET A 34 -10.91 -8.17 4.48
CA MET A 34 -9.52 -8.05 4.02
C MET A 34 -9.53 -7.56 2.57
N ILE A 35 -8.89 -6.42 2.32
CA ILE A 35 -8.72 -5.87 0.98
C ILE A 35 -7.37 -6.32 0.43
N ILE A 36 -7.39 -6.98 -0.74
CA ILE A 36 -6.20 -7.40 -1.47
C ILE A 36 -6.33 -6.83 -2.89
N ASP A 37 -5.32 -6.10 -3.33
CA ASP A 37 -5.26 -5.58 -4.70
C ASP A 37 -4.84 -6.71 -5.67
N ALA A 38 -5.14 -6.57 -6.96
CA ALA A 38 -4.94 -7.65 -7.94
C ALA A 38 -3.46 -8.03 -8.18
N ASP A 39 -2.55 -7.15 -7.79
CA ASP A 39 -1.09 -7.27 -7.84
C ASP A 39 -0.46 -7.68 -6.49
N GLU A 40 -1.31 -8.01 -5.49
CA GLU A 40 -0.89 -8.47 -4.17
C GLU A 40 -1.16 -9.96 -3.98
N LYS A 41 -0.25 -10.65 -3.31
CA LYS A 41 -0.38 -12.08 -2.95
C LYS A 41 -0.01 -12.29 -1.49
N PRO A 42 -0.90 -12.89 -0.66
CA PRO A 42 -0.58 -13.21 0.72
C PRO A 42 0.46 -14.34 0.80
N GLU A 43 1.44 -14.18 1.70
CA GLU A 43 2.30 -15.28 2.11
C GLU A 43 1.48 -16.38 2.79
N GLU A 44 1.90 -17.65 2.72
CA GLU A 44 1.22 -18.73 3.41
C GLU A 44 1.15 -18.49 4.94
N ALA A 45 2.25 -18.03 5.51
CA ALA A 45 2.31 -17.67 6.93
C ALA A 45 1.35 -16.51 7.30
N LEU A 46 1.05 -15.58 6.36
CA LEU A 46 0.04 -14.54 6.60
C LEU A 46 -1.36 -15.15 6.69
N LYS A 47 -1.69 -16.16 5.89
CA LYS A 47 -3.00 -16.82 5.94
C LYS A 47 -3.23 -17.48 7.30
N GLU A 48 -2.21 -18.17 7.81
CA GLU A 48 -2.26 -18.78 9.14
C GLU A 48 -2.39 -17.73 10.23
N GLU A 49 -1.60 -16.64 10.14
CA GLU A 49 -1.64 -15.55 11.12
C GLU A 49 -3.01 -14.87 11.15
N VAL A 50 -3.59 -14.56 9.99
CA VAL A 50 -4.94 -13.96 9.89
C VAL A 50 -6.00 -14.90 10.47
N THR A 51 -5.91 -16.20 10.20
CA THR A 51 -6.86 -17.17 10.74
C THR A 51 -6.80 -17.23 12.28
N LYS A 52 -5.60 -17.28 12.84
CA LYS A 52 -5.39 -17.24 14.30
C LYS A 52 -5.85 -15.92 14.90
N PHE A 53 -5.50 -14.80 14.26
CA PHE A 53 -5.92 -13.47 14.69
C PHE A 53 -7.44 -13.37 14.78
N LEU A 54 -8.17 -13.75 13.72
CA LEU A 54 -9.62 -13.67 13.69
C LEU A 54 -10.30 -14.57 14.72
N ALA A 55 -9.66 -15.66 15.15
CA ALA A 55 -10.17 -16.56 16.20
C ALA A 55 -10.00 -15.99 17.62
N THR A 56 -9.08 -15.06 17.83
CA THR A 56 -8.70 -14.57 19.17
C THR A 56 -8.78 -13.06 19.34
N VAL A 57 -9.12 -12.31 18.28
CA VAL A 57 -9.12 -10.85 18.31
C VAL A 57 -10.15 -10.28 19.29
N GLU A 58 -9.72 -9.34 20.10
CA GLU A 58 -10.53 -8.62 21.06
C GLU A 58 -11.52 -7.66 20.37
N ASN A 59 -12.63 -7.34 21.06
CA ASN A 59 -13.69 -6.51 20.48
C ASN A 59 -13.28 -5.06 20.25
N GLU A 60 -12.27 -4.58 20.96
CA GLU A 60 -11.71 -3.21 20.87
C GLU A 60 -10.86 -3.01 19.64
N VAL A 61 -10.36 -4.09 19.02
CA VAL A 61 -9.54 -4.03 17.82
C VAL A 61 -10.42 -3.86 16.58
N ASP A 62 -10.18 -2.80 15.82
CA ASP A 62 -10.92 -2.49 14.61
C ASP A 62 -10.10 -2.64 13.32
N LEU A 63 -8.76 -2.59 13.42
CA LEU A 63 -7.86 -2.64 12.27
C LEU A 63 -6.59 -3.42 12.58
N ALA A 64 -6.19 -4.30 11.67
CA ALA A 64 -4.87 -4.90 11.62
C ALA A 64 -4.10 -4.41 10.39
N TYR A 65 -2.94 -3.81 10.64
CA TYR A 65 -2.00 -3.44 9.59
C TYR A 65 -1.23 -4.67 9.14
N ILE A 66 -1.08 -4.83 7.83
CA ILE A 66 -0.33 -5.92 7.21
C ILE A 66 0.89 -5.32 6.51
N PRO A 67 2.12 -5.80 6.77
CA PRO A 67 3.29 -5.33 6.04
C PRO A 67 3.23 -5.79 4.59
N ARG A 68 3.73 -4.95 3.68
CA ARG A 68 3.79 -5.23 2.26
C ARG A 68 5.25 -5.31 1.79
N LYS A 69 5.58 -6.40 1.11
CA LYS A 69 6.88 -6.63 0.47
C LYS A 69 6.79 -6.17 -0.99
N ASN A 70 7.28 -4.98 -1.26
CA ASN A 70 7.35 -4.46 -2.63
C ASN A 70 8.53 -5.10 -3.36
N LEU A 71 8.25 -5.79 -4.46
CA LEU A 71 9.26 -6.35 -5.35
C LEU A 71 9.58 -5.35 -6.46
N PHE A 72 10.84 -5.30 -6.84
CA PHE A 72 11.32 -4.54 -8.00
C PHE A 72 12.02 -5.52 -8.95
N TRP A 73 11.45 -5.75 -10.12
CA TRP A 73 11.86 -6.81 -11.05
C TRP A 73 12.00 -8.16 -10.35
N GLY A 74 10.98 -8.52 -9.55
CA GLY A 74 10.92 -9.79 -8.82
C GLY A 74 11.86 -9.89 -7.62
N GLU A 75 12.62 -8.84 -7.26
CA GLU A 75 13.55 -8.85 -6.13
C GLU A 75 13.03 -8.05 -4.94
N PHE A 76 13.10 -8.66 -3.75
CA PHE A 76 12.83 -7.99 -2.48
C PHE A 76 14.11 -7.44 -1.86
N MET A 77 14.19 -6.11 -1.70
CA MET A 77 15.38 -5.42 -1.21
C MET A 77 15.27 -4.96 0.26
N GLY A 78 14.43 -5.61 1.05
CA GLY A 78 14.27 -5.31 2.47
C GLY A 78 14.01 -3.83 2.76
N LYS A 79 14.85 -3.22 3.59
CA LYS A 79 14.71 -1.80 3.97
C LYS A 79 14.86 -0.83 2.78
N ALA A 80 15.59 -1.21 1.74
CA ALA A 80 15.73 -0.38 0.55
C ALA A 80 14.42 -0.25 -0.24
N SER A 81 13.57 -1.30 -0.23
CA SER A 81 12.21 -1.26 -0.78
C SER A 81 11.15 -0.78 0.23
N ALA A 82 11.56 0.03 1.22
CA ALA A 82 10.71 0.63 2.26
C ALA A 82 10.02 -0.37 3.21
N TYR A 83 10.51 -1.60 3.31
CA TYR A 83 9.94 -2.60 4.23
C TYR A 83 10.30 -2.30 5.71
N PRO A 84 9.34 -2.49 6.64
CA PRO A 84 7.94 -2.86 6.44
C PRO A 84 7.08 -1.67 5.99
N ASP A 85 6.38 -1.87 4.87
CA ASP A 85 5.39 -0.92 4.34
C ASP A 85 4.00 -1.34 4.83
N TYR A 86 3.58 -0.85 5.99
CA TYR A 86 2.33 -1.27 6.63
C TYR A 86 1.09 -0.71 5.93
N GLN A 87 0.21 -1.61 5.48
CA GLN A 87 -1.03 -1.30 4.79
C GLN A 87 -2.25 -1.61 5.66
N SER A 88 -3.25 -0.73 5.67
CA SER A 88 -4.53 -0.91 6.35
C SER A 88 -5.43 -1.87 5.55
N ARG A 89 -5.20 -3.17 5.67
CA ARG A 89 -5.84 -4.18 4.80
C ARG A 89 -6.89 -5.03 5.46
N LEU A 90 -6.84 -5.25 6.77
CA LEU A 90 -7.76 -6.12 7.51
C LEU A 90 -8.46 -5.31 8.61
N PHE A 91 -9.78 -5.14 8.52
CA PHE A 91 -10.53 -4.28 9.43
C PHE A 91 -11.99 -4.70 9.57
N ARG A 92 -12.67 -4.21 10.62
CA ARG A 92 -14.09 -4.44 10.82
C ARG A 92 -14.90 -3.71 9.76
N ARG A 93 -15.79 -4.45 9.08
CA ARG A 93 -16.61 -3.96 7.96
C ARG A 93 -17.43 -2.73 8.30
N ASP A 94 -18.02 -2.70 9.47
CA ASP A 94 -18.92 -1.63 9.93
C ASP A 94 -18.19 -0.40 10.48
N LYS A 95 -16.90 -0.52 10.79
CA LYS A 95 -16.10 0.54 11.43
C LYS A 95 -15.04 1.15 10.54
N GLY A 96 -14.53 0.41 9.54
CA GLY A 96 -13.46 0.88 8.67
C GLY A 96 -13.96 1.51 7.38
N ARG A 97 -13.41 2.66 7.01
CA ARG A 97 -13.65 3.34 5.72
C ARG A 97 -12.35 3.96 5.21
N TYR A 98 -12.12 3.87 3.91
CA TYR A 98 -11.02 4.59 3.28
C TYR A 98 -11.29 6.09 3.27
N GLN A 99 -10.25 6.87 3.56
CA GLN A 99 -10.27 8.33 3.42
C GLN A 99 -10.70 8.72 2.00
N ASP A 100 -11.43 9.83 1.86
CA ASP A 100 -11.77 10.38 0.53
C ASP A 100 -10.56 11.14 -0.04
N LYS A 101 -9.58 10.36 -0.53
CA LYS A 101 -8.37 10.85 -1.18
C LYS A 101 -8.16 10.15 -2.52
N GLU A 102 -7.62 10.89 -3.47
CA GLU A 102 -7.31 10.34 -4.80
C GLU A 102 -6.20 9.28 -4.74
N VAL A 103 -5.20 9.51 -3.90
CA VAL A 103 -4.03 8.63 -3.73
C VAL A 103 -3.68 8.45 -2.25
N HIS A 104 -3.00 7.35 -1.93
CA HIS A 104 -2.53 7.01 -0.57
C HIS A 104 -3.62 7.02 0.51
N ALA A 105 -4.88 6.73 0.14
CA ALA A 105 -5.97 6.63 1.08
C ALA A 105 -5.73 5.48 2.08
N GLN A 106 -5.80 5.78 3.37
CA GLN A 106 -5.72 4.81 4.46
C GLN A 106 -7.11 4.56 5.04
N VAL A 107 -7.30 3.40 5.67
CA VAL A 107 -8.53 3.11 6.40
C VAL A 107 -8.51 3.84 7.74
N GLU A 108 -9.60 4.55 8.01
CA GLU A 108 -9.84 5.19 9.31
C GLU A 108 -10.75 4.30 10.17
N VAL A 109 -10.35 4.14 11.43
CA VAL A 109 -11.13 3.45 12.48
C VAL A 109 -10.97 4.21 13.79
N SER A 110 -11.97 4.07 14.67
CA SER A 110 -11.95 4.69 16.00
C SER A 110 -11.36 3.79 17.09
N GLY A 111 -11.40 2.46 16.91
CA GLY A 111 -10.89 1.49 17.86
C GLY A 111 -9.39 1.23 17.76
N GLN A 112 -8.94 0.21 18.47
CA GLN A 112 -7.53 -0.16 18.54
C GLN A 112 -7.02 -0.68 17.18
N LYS A 113 -5.71 -0.47 16.96
CA LYS A 113 -4.98 -0.88 15.76
C LYS A 113 -3.84 -1.80 16.16
N VAL A 114 -3.69 -2.91 15.46
CA VAL A 114 -2.62 -3.88 15.69
C VAL A 114 -1.79 -4.07 14.41
N TYR A 115 -0.62 -4.72 14.54
CA TYR A 115 0.29 -4.97 13.43
C TYR A 115 0.55 -6.46 13.32
N LEU A 116 0.28 -7.02 12.15
CA LEU A 116 0.65 -8.39 11.82
C LEU A 116 2.11 -8.45 11.37
N LYS A 117 2.69 -9.66 11.40
CA LYS A 117 4.11 -9.89 11.14
C LYS A 117 4.38 -10.34 9.71
N HIS A 118 3.49 -11.19 9.16
CA HIS A 118 3.65 -11.76 7.82
C HIS A 118 3.04 -10.84 6.77
N ALA A 119 3.53 -10.94 5.53
CA ALA A 119 3.36 -9.90 4.54
C ALA A 119 2.41 -10.27 3.38
N LEU A 120 1.90 -9.22 2.74
CA LEU A 120 1.47 -9.27 1.34
C LEU A 120 2.68 -9.03 0.44
N VAL A 121 2.89 -9.90 -0.54
CA VAL A 121 3.88 -9.71 -1.61
C VAL A 121 3.22 -8.92 -2.72
N HIS A 122 3.84 -7.81 -3.10
CA HIS A 122 3.36 -6.89 -4.12
C HIS A 122 4.39 -6.82 -5.25
N ASP A 123 4.04 -7.40 -6.39
CA ASP A 123 4.90 -7.48 -7.58
C ASP A 123 4.31 -6.64 -8.72
N ASP A 124 4.39 -5.34 -8.55
CA ASP A 124 3.78 -4.35 -9.43
C ASP A 124 4.81 -3.71 -10.38
N PHE A 125 6.10 -3.93 -10.14
CA PHE A 125 7.16 -3.36 -10.95
C PHE A 125 7.63 -4.33 -12.03
N THR A 126 6.94 -4.32 -13.18
CA THR A 126 7.28 -5.18 -14.33
C THR A 126 8.25 -4.51 -15.30
N ASP A 127 8.07 -3.22 -15.58
CA ASP A 127 8.90 -2.46 -16.51
C ASP A 127 8.91 -0.95 -16.20
N ILE A 128 9.95 -0.26 -16.67
CA ILE A 128 10.17 1.17 -16.42
C ILE A 128 9.09 2.03 -17.09
N SER A 129 8.58 1.64 -18.26
CA SER A 129 7.61 2.45 -19.01
C SER A 129 6.26 2.49 -18.28
N SER A 130 5.76 1.35 -17.86
CA SER A 130 4.53 1.23 -17.07
C SER A 130 4.65 1.96 -15.74
N TRP A 131 5.80 1.81 -15.07
CA TRP A 131 6.12 2.53 -13.84
C TRP A 131 6.09 4.05 -14.06
N TRP A 132 6.75 4.55 -15.11
CA TRP A 132 6.80 5.98 -15.44
C TRP A 132 5.41 6.56 -15.68
N LEU A 133 4.59 5.91 -16.51
CA LEU A 133 3.23 6.35 -16.82
C LEU A 133 2.35 6.41 -15.56
N ARG A 134 2.46 5.41 -14.68
CA ARG A 134 1.72 5.38 -13.43
C ARG A 134 2.18 6.45 -12.46
N ASN A 135 3.48 6.61 -12.25
CA ASN A 135 4.00 7.62 -11.32
C ASN A 135 3.72 9.05 -11.81
N ASN A 136 3.81 9.33 -13.10
CA ASN A 136 3.41 10.63 -13.63
C ASN A 136 1.96 10.99 -13.30
N ARG A 137 1.05 10.01 -13.30
CA ARG A 137 -0.33 10.24 -12.87
C ARG A 137 -0.41 10.57 -11.38
N TYR A 138 0.32 9.84 -10.52
CA TYR A 138 0.36 10.11 -9.08
C TYR A 138 0.98 11.47 -8.76
N TYR A 139 2.08 11.83 -9.39
CA TYR A 139 2.70 13.15 -9.22
C TYR A 139 1.76 14.29 -9.60
N ARG A 140 0.92 14.14 -10.63
CA ARG A 140 -0.10 15.14 -10.96
C ARG A 140 -1.12 15.30 -9.85
N TYR A 141 -1.64 14.21 -9.29
CA TYR A 141 -2.57 14.27 -8.16
C TYR A 141 -1.94 14.92 -6.92
N GLU A 142 -0.71 14.56 -6.59
CA GLU A 142 0.02 15.18 -5.46
C GLU A 142 0.28 16.66 -5.71
N LEU A 143 0.65 17.03 -6.93
CA LEU A 143 0.85 18.44 -7.31
C LEU A 143 -0.45 19.25 -7.16
N ASP A 144 -1.57 18.71 -7.65
CA ASP A 144 -2.88 19.35 -7.52
C ASP A 144 -3.27 19.54 -6.04
N GLU A 145 -3.00 18.55 -5.19
CA GLU A 145 -3.20 18.68 -3.74
C GLU A 145 -2.30 19.77 -3.13
N CYS A 146 -1.04 19.82 -3.51
CA CYS A 146 -0.09 20.83 -3.03
C CYS A 146 -0.53 22.25 -3.44
N ILE A 147 -1.01 22.42 -4.66
CA ILE A 147 -1.56 23.68 -5.17
C ILE A 147 -2.81 24.09 -4.38
N LYS A 148 -3.76 23.16 -4.18
CA LYS A 148 -4.98 23.42 -3.39
C LYS A 148 -4.65 23.83 -1.95
N LYS A 149 -3.65 23.21 -1.34
CA LYS A 149 -3.17 23.53 0.02
C LYS A 149 -2.28 24.77 0.08
N ARG A 150 -2.00 25.44 -1.03
CA ARG A 150 -1.08 26.58 -1.15
C ARG A 150 0.28 26.30 -0.49
N GLN A 151 0.79 25.10 -0.65
CA GLN A 151 2.05 24.67 -0.02
C GLN A 151 3.23 25.44 -0.63
N LYS A 152 4.02 26.10 0.24
CA LYS A 152 5.22 26.82 -0.22
C LYS A 152 6.36 25.83 -0.44
N TRP A 153 6.96 25.89 -1.61
CA TRP A 153 8.10 25.07 -2.02
C TRP A 153 9.39 25.87 -1.83
N GLY A 154 10.15 25.53 -0.80
CA GLY A 154 11.47 26.14 -0.57
C GLY A 154 12.58 25.25 -1.16
N MET A 155 13.76 25.85 -1.37
CA MET A 155 14.96 25.17 -1.90
C MET A 155 15.35 23.90 -1.11
N LYS A 156 15.13 23.91 0.22
CA LYS A 156 15.36 22.72 1.09
C LYS A 156 14.49 21.53 0.68
N LEU A 157 13.24 21.77 0.30
CA LEU A 157 12.31 20.71 -0.09
C LEU A 157 12.64 20.15 -1.48
N GLN A 158 13.08 21.01 -2.38
CA GLN A 158 13.30 20.67 -3.79
C GLN A 158 14.67 20.04 -4.05
N ILE A 159 15.70 20.38 -3.28
CA ILE A 159 17.08 19.96 -3.52
C ILE A 159 17.59 19.08 -2.36
N VAL A 160 17.52 19.58 -1.15
CA VAL A 160 18.15 18.90 0.00
C VAL A 160 17.42 17.60 0.35
N LYS A 161 16.08 17.62 0.33
CA LYS A 161 15.29 16.43 0.67
C LYS A 161 15.52 15.26 -0.30
N PRO A 162 15.47 15.41 -1.64
CA PRO A 162 15.78 14.34 -2.57
C PRO A 162 17.18 13.76 -2.38
N ILE A 163 18.20 14.61 -2.22
CA ILE A 163 19.58 14.15 -1.97
C ILE A 163 19.67 13.35 -0.67
N TYR A 164 19.04 13.85 0.40
CA TYR A 164 19.01 13.15 1.68
C TYR A 164 18.32 11.79 1.56
N VAL A 165 17.17 11.73 0.89
CA VAL A 165 16.39 10.48 0.71
C VAL A 165 17.18 9.49 -0.16
N PHE A 166 17.83 9.97 -1.24
CA PHE A 166 18.71 9.14 -2.03
C PHE A 166 19.82 8.52 -1.18
N CYS A 167 20.58 9.32 -0.42
CA CYS A 167 21.63 8.83 0.45
C CYS A 167 21.11 7.85 1.52
N LEU A 168 19.95 8.13 2.08
CA LEU A 168 19.29 7.26 3.06
C LEU A 168 18.98 5.88 2.47
N ILE A 169 18.39 5.84 1.29
CA ILE A 169 17.98 4.57 0.65
C ILE A 169 19.20 3.84 0.11
N TYR A 170 20.06 4.54 -0.63
CA TYR A 170 21.17 3.92 -1.32
C TYR A 170 22.25 3.41 -0.36
N PHE A 171 22.66 4.23 0.60
CA PHE A 171 23.73 3.85 1.53
C PHE A 171 23.20 3.23 2.82
N ARG A 172 22.33 3.93 3.57
CA ARG A 172 21.95 3.48 4.91
C ARG A 172 20.99 2.29 4.91
N ARG A 173 20.09 2.20 3.92
CA ARG A 173 19.12 1.10 3.78
C ARG A 173 19.63 -0.04 2.90
N GLY A 174 20.87 0.05 2.41
CA GLY A 174 21.54 -1.01 1.68
C GLY A 174 21.17 -1.12 0.20
N GLY A 175 20.58 -0.07 -0.41
CA GLY A 175 20.27 -0.05 -1.84
C GLY A 175 21.49 -0.34 -2.71
N CYS A 176 22.70 0.13 -2.31
CA CYS A 176 23.95 -0.11 -3.03
C CYS A 176 24.30 -1.62 -3.19
N LEU A 177 23.77 -2.49 -2.34
CA LEU A 177 23.99 -3.93 -2.40
C LEU A 177 23.16 -4.62 -3.50
N HIS A 178 22.21 -3.93 -4.09
CA HIS A 178 21.25 -4.45 -5.07
C HIS A 178 21.52 -3.92 -6.50
N GLY A 179 22.73 -3.42 -6.75
CA GLY A 179 23.16 -2.96 -8.07
C GLY A 179 22.25 -1.90 -8.68
N PHE A 180 21.90 -2.07 -9.97
CA PHE A 180 21.05 -1.12 -10.69
C PHE A 180 19.65 -0.96 -10.06
N ARG A 181 19.07 -2.05 -9.54
CA ARG A 181 17.73 -2.01 -8.91
C ARG A 181 17.73 -1.09 -7.69
N GLY A 182 18.74 -1.21 -6.83
CA GLY A 182 18.86 -0.36 -5.65
C GLY A 182 19.15 1.10 -5.98
N LEU A 183 19.96 1.36 -7.03
CA LEU A 183 20.15 2.71 -7.55
C LEU A 183 18.84 3.31 -8.07
N PHE A 184 18.10 2.55 -8.87
CA PHE A 184 16.81 2.97 -9.39
C PHE A 184 15.83 3.32 -8.26
N VAL A 185 15.68 2.45 -7.26
CA VAL A 185 14.80 2.70 -6.12
C VAL A 185 15.21 3.93 -5.33
N ALA A 186 16.52 4.17 -5.18
CA ALA A 186 17.01 5.37 -4.49
C ALA A 186 16.75 6.67 -5.27
N MET A 187 16.68 6.60 -6.60
CA MET A 187 16.45 7.77 -7.47
C MET A 187 14.98 8.15 -7.67
N GLN A 188 14.04 7.24 -7.37
CA GLN A 188 12.61 7.48 -7.62
C GLN A 188 11.91 8.27 -6.51
N TRP A 189 12.57 8.56 -5.39
CA TRP A 189 12.01 9.23 -4.20
C TRP A 189 12.29 10.72 -4.14
#